data_33a058aaf7a12d460dce57a763006470
#
_entry.id   33a058aaf7a12d460dce57a763006470
#
_cell.length_a   1.000
_cell.length_b   1.000
_cell.length_c   1.000
_cell.angle_alpha   90.00
_cell.angle_beta   90.00
_cell.angle_gamma   90.00
#
_symmetry.space_group_name_H-M   'P 1'
#
loop_
_entity.id
_entity.type
_entity.pdbx_description
1 polymer ?
#
loop_
_entity_poly.entity_id
_entity_poly.type
_entity_poly.pdbx_seq_one_letter_code
_entity_poly.pdbx_strand_id
1 'polypeptide(L)'
;MKKLVLASAVCTLSSPVVFAQSLENQNEETKSIERVAVVGAATNLSITAEDIEQFQANDLADVFRESPSVSVGGSVGVAQKIFIRGLEDAYLNVTVDGAQQTSTLFHHIGRVTLDPDLLKQIDVQAGAGEATSGPGAIGGSIRFKTKDAQDLLRGDEQFGGRVKASYFSNEGTRYSGSLYGKLSDSWGLLGYYSTVDRDNFEDGDGNEVLGTAADQDLMFLKASGYIADNQYLSISAEQRDEEGEFSARPNWVVLEGAPLYPSEAERDTYVANYRFDHSALVFLEATAYQTSSSFRGGRFDFLSDIDTYGFDIRNTTDISNHVFTYGIDYRKDEVESGPGVGPVQNAEKGSVMGIYAQAHSNITPELLLSYGVRYDDFDFQQQILIDDYYGTPVTDEPSGLDDNELSFNVGLEYQLTEAWTLGLGYAEAARGKQIGDGFTLDEYLYDGEDVPVVASDVVPE
;
A
#
# COMPACT_ATOMS: atom_id res chain seq x y z
N MET A 1 27.33 -9.41 -8.04
CA MET A 1 26.03 -10.00 -7.77
C MET A 1 26.13 -10.93 -6.57
N LYS A 2 25.68 -10.52 -5.40
CA LYS A 2 25.51 -11.42 -4.25
C LYS A 2 24.01 -11.64 -4.07
N LYS A 3 23.53 -12.80 -4.51
CA LYS A 3 22.17 -13.23 -4.26
C LYS A 3 21.97 -13.39 -2.77
N LEU A 4 21.04 -12.64 -2.18
CA LEU A 4 20.66 -12.83 -0.80
C LEU A 4 19.68 -14.02 -0.73
N VAL A 5 20.16 -15.15 -0.28
CA VAL A 5 19.34 -16.33 -0.03
C VAL A 5 18.83 -16.25 1.40
N LEU A 6 17.57 -15.91 1.59
CA LEU A 6 16.89 -15.94 2.88
C LEU A 6 16.13 -17.26 3.01
N ALA A 7 16.71 -18.22 3.68
CA ALA A 7 16.01 -19.40 4.16
C ALA A 7 15.56 -19.15 5.61
N SER A 8 14.27 -18.99 5.85
CA SER A 8 13.72 -18.79 7.19
C SER A 8 12.97 -20.04 7.63
N ALA A 9 13.46 -20.72 8.65
CA ALA A 9 12.68 -21.69 9.41
C ALA A 9 12.09 -20.99 10.63
N VAL A 10 10.79 -20.85 10.69
CA VAL A 10 10.09 -20.22 11.81
C VAL A 10 9.20 -21.24 12.49
N CYS A 11 9.56 -21.58 13.73
CA CYS A 11 8.65 -22.27 14.65
C CYS A 11 7.83 -21.20 15.38
N THR A 12 6.56 -21.04 15.04
CA THR A 12 5.65 -20.13 15.74
C THR A 12 4.67 -20.91 16.62
N LEU A 13 4.51 -20.45 17.86
CA LEU A 13 3.36 -20.78 18.70
C LEU A 13 2.19 -19.96 18.15
N SER A 14 1.35 -20.59 17.34
CA SER A 14 0.17 -19.94 16.78
C SER A 14 -1.01 -20.07 17.73
N SER A 15 -1.72 -18.96 17.94
CA SER A 15 -3.09 -18.96 18.44
C SER A 15 -3.99 -19.78 17.51
N PRO A 16 -5.08 -20.38 18.00
CA PRO A 16 -5.87 -21.29 17.20
C PRO A 16 -6.40 -20.61 15.95
N VAL A 17 -5.98 -21.11 14.79
CA VAL A 17 -6.61 -20.77 13.52
C VAL A 17 -8.03 -21.33 13.57
N VAL A 18 -9.01 -20.45 13.60
CA VAL A 18 -10.41 -20.84 13.46
C VAL A 18 -10.61 -21.29 12.02
N PHE A 19 -10.65 -22.59 11.81
CA PHE A 19 -11.18 -23.14 10.57
C PHE A 19 -12.64 -22.71 10.48
N ALA A 20 -12.97 -21.87 9.53
CA ALA A 20 -14.35 -21.63 9.17
C ALA A 20 -14.95 -22.93 8.61
N GLN A 21 -15.50 -23.75 9.48
CA GLN A 21 -16.44 -24.78 9.05
C GLN A 21 -17.64 -24.06 8.45
N SER A 22 -17.91 -24.35 7.20
CA SER A 22 -19.15 -23.97 6.52
C SER A 22 -20.34 -24.52 7.32
N LEU A 23 -20.92 -23.70 8.18
CA LEU A 23 -22.27 -23.94 8.68
C LEU A 23 -23.21 -23.55 7.55
N GLU A 24 -23.75 -24.55 6.87
CA GLU A 24 -24.97 -24.40 6.08
C GLU A 24 -26.08 -23.84 6.98
N ASN A 25 -26.21 -22.51 6.98
CA ASN A 25 -27.43 -21.87 7.41
C ASN A 25 -28.18 -21.39 6.16
N GLN A 26 -29.21 -22.13 5.82
CA GLN A 26 -30.25 -21.68 4.89
C GLN A 26 -30.96 -20.46 5.47
N ASN A 27 -30.53 -19.28 5.05
CA ASN A 27 -31.39 -18.09 4.96
C ASN A 27 -31.01 -17.39 3.67
N GLU A 28 -32.01 -17.11 2.85
CA GLU A 28 -31.90 -16.30 1.65
C GLU A 28 -31.55 -14.88 2.04
N GLU A 29 -30.27 -14.61 2.27
CA GLU A 29 -29.74 -13.28 2.46
C GLU A 29 -28.64 -13.04 1.43
N THR A 30 -28.83 -11.97 0.67
CA THR A 30 -27.89 -11.22 -0.16
C THR A 30 -26.55 -11.93 -0.42
N LYS A 31 -26.43 -12.53 -1.59
CA LYS A 31 -25.18 -13.14 -2.07
C LYS A 31 -24.09 -12.08 -2.15
N SER A 32 -23.30 -11.92 -1.10
CA SER A 32 -22.02 -11.27 -1.24
C SER A 32 -21.06 -12.24 -1.91
N ILE A 33 -20.61 -11.89 -3.11
CA ILE A 33 -19.57 -12.65 -3.81
C ILE A 33 -18.23 -12.23 -3.20
N GLU A 34 -17.98 -12.57 -1.97
CA GLU A 34 -16.67 -12.42 -1.36
C GLU A 34 -16.05 -13.79 -1.22
N ARG A 35 -15.25 -14.18 -2.21
CA ARG A 35 -14.35 -15.32 -2.05
C ARG A 35 -13.07 -14.81 -1.42
N VAL A 36 -12.97 -14.95 -0.11
CA VAL A 36 -11.69 -14.77 0.59
C VAL A 36 -10.97 -16.11 0.53
N ALA A 37 -10.05 -16.26 -0.40
CA ALA A 37 -9.08 -17.35 -0.33
C ALA A 37 -8.08 -17.00 0.79
N VAL A 38 -8.40 -17.35 2.03
CA VAL A 38 -7.42 -17.29 3.12
C VAL A 38 -6.45 -18.44 2.90
N VAL A 39 -5.34 -18.15 2.27
CA VAL A 39 -4.24 -19.10 2.20
C VAL A 39 -3.34 -18.85 3.38
N GLY A 40 -3.33 -19.79 4.32
CA GLY A 40 -2.51 -19.70 5.51
C GLY A 40 -1.04 -19.93 5.18
N ALA A 41 -0.25 -18.86 5.04
CA ALA A 41 1.16 -18.90 5.36
C ALA A 41 1.31 -18.45 6.82
N ALA A 42 2.14 -19.12 7.61
CA ALA A 42 2.40 -18.78 9.03
C ALA A 42 2.89 -17.34 9.26
N THR A 43 2.98 -16.54 8.21
CA THR A 43 3.46 -15.16 8.17
C THR A 43 2.40 -14.17 7.67
N ASN A 44 1.22 -14.65 7.29
CA ASN A 44 0.13 -13.81 6.82
C ASN A 44 -0.73 -13.35 7.99
N LEU A 45 -1.12 -12.09 7.96
CA LEU A 45 -2.00 -11.46 8.92
C LEU A 45 -3.20 -10.90 8.15
N SER A 46 -4.40 -11.13 8.65
CA SER A 46 -5.61 -10.47 8.17
C SER A 46 -6.24 -9.74 9.35
N ILE A 47 -6.51 -8.45 9.18
CA ILE A 47 -7.20 -7.60 10.15
C ILE A 47 -8.55 -7.24 9.55
N THR A 48 -9.61 -7.49 10.30
CA THR A 48 -10.99 -7.25 9.85
C THR A 48 -11.51 -5.88 10.30
N ALA A 49 -12.64 -5.45 9.74
CA ALA A 49 -13.32 -4.24 10.20
C ALA A 49 -13.69 -4.32 11.69
N GLU A 50 -14.04 -5.51 12.19
CA GLU A 50 -14.37 -5.71 13.61
C GLU A 50 -13.14 -5.50 14.50
N ASP A 51 -11.97 -6.00 14.12
CA ASP A 51 -10.72 -5.77 14.84
C ASP A 51 -10.38 -4.27 14.88
N ILE A 52 -10.49 -3.57 13.75
CA ILE A 52 -10.25 -2.12 13.64
C ILE A 52 -11.21 -1.34 14.56
N GLU A 53 -12.49 -1.72 14.59
CA GLU A 53 -13.49 -1.08 15.46
C GLU A 53 -13.25 -1.40 16.94
N GLN A 54 -12.85 -2.60 17.29
CA GLN A 54 -12.50 -2.98 18.68
C GLN A 54 -11.28 -2.21 19.18
N PHE A 55 -10.30 -1.98 18.32
CA PHE A 55 -9.12 -1.18 18.66
C PHE A 55 -9.43 0.32 18.79
N GLN A 56 -10.56 0.76 18.25
CA GLN A 56 -10.88 2.20 18.08
C GLN A 56 -9.71 2.94 17.42
N ALA A 57 -9.15 2.33 16.40
CA ALA A 57 -7.96 2.81 15.72
C ALA A 57 -8.17 4.23 15.18
N ASN A 58 -7.21 5.11 15.42
CA ASN A 58 -7.21 6.48 14.92
C ASN A 58 -6.18 6.69 13.81
N ASP A 59 -5.18 5.81 13.74
CA ASP A 59 -4.15 5.79 12.70
C ASP A 59 -3.69 4.34 12.41
N LEU A 60 -2.73 4.19 11.52
CA LEU A 60 -2.20 2.87 11.16
C LEU A 60 -1.38 2.23 12.30
N ALA A 61 -0.78 3.01 13.21
CA ALA A 61 -0.06 2.46 14.35
C ALA A 61 -1.03 1.73 15.30
N ASP A 62 -2.22 2.32 15.54
CA ASP A 62 -3.28 1.68 16.30
C ASP A 62 -3.79 0.40 15.63
N VAL A 63 -3.94 0.41 14.30
CA VAL A 63 -4.40 -0.75 13.52
C VAL A 63 -3.46 -1.94 13.70
N PHE A 64 -2.15 -1.71 13.67
CA PHE A 64 -1.14 -2.77 13.73
C PHE A 64 -0.59 -3.05 15.13
N ARG A 65 -1.12 -2.41 16.18
CA ARG A 65 -0.57 -2.48 17.55
C ARG A 65 -0.43 -3.90 18.13
N GLU A 66 -1.26 -4.84 17.68
CA GLU A 66 -1.21 -6.25 18.10
C GLU A 66 -0.48 -7.15 17.11
N SER A 67 0.12 -6.57 16.07
CA SER A 67 0.78 -7.29 14.99
C SER A 67 2.31 -7.29 15.20
N PRO A 68 2.92 -8.33 15.78
CA PRO A 68 4.34 -8.30 16.12
C PRO A 68 5.28 -8.24 14.90
N SER A 69 4.78 -8.55 13.73
CA SER A 69 5.55 -8.52 12.47
C SER A 69 5.45 -7.19 11.73
N VAL A 70 4.51 -6.32 12.13
CA VAL A 70 4.29 -5.02 11.47
C VAL A 70 4.49 -3.92 12.50
N SER A 71 5.25 -2.91 12.15
CA SER A 71 5.38 -1.69 12.95
C SER A 71 5.13 -0.47 12.06
N VAL A 72 4.60 0.57 12.68
CA VAL A 72 4.35 1.85 12.02
C VAL A 72 5.13 2.91 12.78
N GLY A 73 5.95 3.68 12.09
CA GLY A 73 6.75 4.76 12.64
C GLY A 73 6.43 6.09 11.97
N GLY A 74 6.86 7.18 12.60
CA GLY A 74 6.62 8.55 12.14
C GLY A 74 5.63 9.28 13.04
N SER A 75 5.91 10.55 13.31
CA SER A 75 5.16 11.39 14.26
C SER A 75 3.93 12.04 13.62
N VAL A 76 3.95 12.25 12.32
CA VAL A 76 2.87 12.85 11.52
C VAL A 76 2.55 11.96 10.33
N GLY A 77 1.39 12.18 9.71
CA GLY A 77 0.91 11.35 8.61
C GLY A 77 1.90 11.26 7.46
N VAL A 78 2.41 12.42 7.01
CA VAL A 78 3.40 12.50 5.93
C VAL A 78 4.70 11.73 6.23
N ALA A 79 5.09 11.61 7.49
CA ALA A 79 6.29 10.88 7.92
C ALA A 79 6.00 9.43 8.32
N GLN A 80 4.74 8.99 8.27
CA GLN A 80 4.34 7.66 8.71
C GLN A 80 4.79 6.59 7.73
N LYS A 81 5.64 5.69 8.20
CA LYS A 81 6.16 4.54 7.43
C LYS A 81 5.71 3.22 8.02
N ILE A 82 5.48 2.25 7.17
CA ILE A 82 5.12 0.89 7.58
C ILE A 82 6.32 -0.02 7.39
N PHE A 83 6.58 -0.86 8.38
CA PHE A 83 7.68 -1.82 8.36
C PHE A 83 7.13 -3.24 8.56
N ILE A 84 7.52 -4.18 7.72
CA ILE A 84 7.29 -5.60 7.92
C ILE A 84 8.61 -6.24 8.30
N ARG A 85 8.72 -6.81 9.51
CA ARG A 85 9.95 -7.42 10.04
C ARG A 85 11.19 -6.54 9.91
N GLY A 86 11.01 -5.22 10.05
CA GLY A 86 12.08 -4.23 9.95
C GLY A 86 12.43 -3.78 8.54
N LEU A 87 11.80 -4.33 7.49
CA LEU A 87 11.91 -3.81 6.13
C LEU A 87 10.86 -2.73 5.93
N GLU A 88 11.28 -1.55 5.50
CA GLU A 88 10.41 -0.39 5.31
C GLU A 88 9.52 -0.52 4.06
N ASP A 89 8.49 0.31 3.99
CA ASP A 89 7.49 0.31 2.92
C ASP A 89 8.08 0.52 1.51
N ALA A 90 9.28 1.09 1.40
CA ALA A 90 10.03 1.15 0.15
C ALA A 90 10.29 -0.23 -0.47
N TYR A 91 10.39 -1.28 0.34
CA TYR A 91 10.61 -2.67 -0.07
C TYR A 91 9.34 -3.52 -0.09
N LEU A 92 8.18 -2.90 0.16
CA LEU A 92 6.88 -3.55 0.19
C LEU A 92 6.06 -3.18 -1.03
N ASN A 93 5.16 -4.06 -1.42
CA ASN A 93 4.07 -3.70 -2.31
C ASN A 93 2.84 -3.33 -1.47
N VAL A 94 2.43 -2.07 -1.51
CA VAL A 94 1.30 -1.56 -0.75
C VAL A 94 0.19 -1.13 -1.70
N THR A 95 -1.02 -1.65 -1.49
CA THR A 95 -2.18 -1.33 -2.34
C THR A 95 -3.40 -0.92 -1.51
N VAL A 96 -4.20 -0.01 -2.06
CA VAL A 96 -5.52 0.38 -1.55
C VAL A 96 -6.56 0.08 -2.61
N ASP A 97 -7.50 -0.80 -2.32
CA ASP A 97 -8.48 -1.34 -3.30
C ASP A 97 -7.81 -1.81 -4.62
N GLY A 98 -6.58 -2.32 -4.54
CA GLY A 98 -5.77 -2.76 -5.66
C GLY A 98 -4.93 -1.66 -6.36
N ALA A 99 -5.17 -0.38 -6.08
CA ALA A 99 -4.32 0.70 -6.54
C ALA A 99 -2.99 0.70 -5.81
N GLN A 100 -1.90 0.58 -6.54
CA GLN A 100 -0.56 0.56 -5.96
C GLN A 100 -0.15 1.94 -5.46
N GLN A 101 0.34 1.98 -4.23
CA GLN A 101 0.84 3.18 -3.56
C GLN A 101 2.35 3.23 -3.73
N THR A 102 2.81 3.85 -4.81
CA THR A 102 4.20 3.74 -5.25
C THR A 102 5.09 4.89 -4.85
N SER A 103 4.53 5.97 -4.30
CA SER A 103 5.28 7.20 -4.16
C SER A 103 6.46 7.10 -3.21
N THR A 104 7.67 7.13 -3.75
CA THR A 104 8.85 7.51 -3.01
C THR A 104 9.32 8.86 -3.52
N LEU A 105 8.55 9.90 -3.24
CA LEU A 105 8.91 11.27 -3.61
C LEU A 105 10.13 11.74 -2.83
N PHE A 106 10.23 11.27 -1.60
CA PHE A 106 11.34 11.54 -0.70
C PHE A 106 11.46 10.41 0.32
N HIS A 107 12.67 9.88 0.54
CA HIS A 107 12.86 8.73 1.42
C HIS A 107 12.59 9.03 2.91
N HIS A 108 12.38 10.28 3.29
CA HIS A 108 11.99 10.71 4.63
C HIS A 108 10.48 10.90 4.83
N ILE A 109 9.66 10.62 3.81
CA ILE A 109 8.21 10.60 3.92
C ILE A 109 7.65 9.18 3.72
N GLY A 110 6.45 8.96 4.23
CA GLY A 110 5.73 7.70 4.05
C GLY A 110 4.98 7.65 2.72
N ARG A 111 4.60 6.45 2.30
CA ARG A 111 3.82 6.23 1.08
C ARG A 111 2.33 6.28 1.30
N VAL A 112 1.89 5.87 2.47
CA VAL A 112 0.49 5.61 2.75
C VAL A 112 0.10 6.20 4.08
N THR A 113 -0.86 7.07 4.01
CA THR A 113 -1.63 7.49 5.18
C THR A 113 -3.09 7.17 4.88
N LEU A 114 -3.73 6.38 5.73
CA LEU A 114 -5.09 5.91 5.57
C LEU A 114 -5.90 6.17 6.81
N ASP A 115 -7.17 6.46 6.60
CA ASP A 115 -8.13 6.57 7.69
C ASP A 115 -8.70 5.18 8.04
N PRO A 116 -8.46 4.67 9.27
CA PRO A 116 -8.98 3.35 9.68
C PRO A 116 -10.50 3.23 9.56
N ASP A 117 -11.26 4.32 9.70
CA ASP A 117 -12.72 4.30 9.58
C ASP A 117 -13.21 3.87 8.19
N LEU A 118 -12.39 4.06 7.15
CA LEU A 118 -12.68 3.62 5.79
C LEU A 118 -12.38 2.14 5.54
N LEU A 119 -11.56 1.51 6.37
CA LEU A 119 -11.03 0.17 6.09
C LEU A 119 -12.01 -0.93 6.54
N LYS A 120 -12.16 -1.95 5.71
CA LYS A 120 -12.91 -3.16 6.05
C LYS A 120 -12.03 -4.40 6.21
N GLN A 121 -10.88 -4.42 5.55
CA GLN A 121 -9.94 -5.54 5.63
C GLN A 121 -8.53 -5.07 5.31
N ILE A 122 -7.55 -5.65 5.98
CA ILE A 122 -6.13 -5.46 5.69
C ILE A 122 -5.49 -6.85 5.67
N ASP A 123 -4.86 -7.18 4.55
CA ASP A 123 -4.12 -8.43 4.39
C ASP A 123 -2.63 -8.10 4.31
N VAL A 124 -1.83 -8.68 5.20
CA VAL A 124 -0.37 -8.53 5.24
C VAL A 124 0.27 -9.86 4.92
N GLN A 125 1.20 -9.84 3.99
CA GLN A 125 2.03 -10.97 3.63
C GLN A 125 3.49 -10.59 3.84
N ALA A 126 4.17 -11.26 4.76
CA ALA A 126 5.53 -10.93 5.15
C ALA A 126 6.57 -11.78 4.40
N GLY A 127 7.60 -11.10 3.89
CA GLY A 127 8.70 -11.72 3.13
C GLY A 127 8.45 -11.71 1.63
N ALA A 128 9.44 -12.12 0.84
CA ALA A 128 9.30 -12.33 -0.58
C ALA A 128 8.20 -13.38 -0.81
N GLY A 129 7.02 -12.87 -1.06
CA GLY A 129 5.78 -13.61 -0.90
C GLY A 129 5.36 -14.37 -2.13
N GLU A 130 4.06 -14.43 -2.32
CA GLU A 130 3.45 -15.06 -3.48
C GLU A 130 3.65 -14.26 -4.76
N ALA A 131 3.59 -14.93 -5.88
CA ALA A 131 3.66 -14.31 -7.21
C ALA A 131 2.56 -13.24 -7.43
N THR A 132 1.44 -13.36 -6.70
CA THR A 132 0.32 -12.42 -6.66
C THR A 132 0.57 -11.16 -5.84
N SER A 133 1.70 -11.07 -5.13
CA SER A 133 2.05 -9.90 -4.31
C SER A 133 2.42 -8.65 -5.11
N GLY A 134 2.59 -8.80 -6.43
CA GLY A 134 2.97 -7.73 -7.34
C GLY A 134 4.48 -7.57 -7.52
N PRO A 135 4.92 -6.70 -8.45
CA PRO A 135 6.32 -6.51 -8.76
C PRO A 135 7.08 -5.88 -7.60
N GLY A 136 8.30 -6.34 -7.36
CA GLY A 136 9.19 -5.74 -6.37
C GLY A 136 8.81 -5.96 -4.89
N ALA A 137 7.95 -6.94 -4.59
CA ALA A 137 7.52 -7.27 -3.24
C ALA A 137 8.60 -8.05 -2.46
N ILE A 138 9.80 -7.49 -2.30
CA ILE A 138 10.94 -8.17 -1.65
C ILE A 138 10.69 -8.37 -0.15
N GLY A 139 10.15 -7.35 0.51
CA GLY A 139 9.84 -7.37 1.94
C GLY A 139 8.44 -7.89 2.25
N GLY A 140 7.59 -8.02 1.26
CA GLY A 140 6.20 -8.46 1.40
C GLY A 140 5.19 -7.54 0.75
N SER A 141 3.91 -7.75 1.07
CA SER A 141 2.83 -6.92 0.58
C SER A 141 1.81 -6.58 1.66
N ILE A 142 1.16 -5.43 1.51
CA ILE A 142 0.03 -4.99 2.33
C ILE A 142 -1.11 -4.59 1.40
N ARG A 143 -2.27 -5.16 1.61
CA ARG A 143 -3.48 -4.88 0.82
C ARG A 143 -4.55 -4.32 1.73
N PHE A 144 -4.87 -3.05 1.55
CA PHE A 144 -5.97 -2.38 2.23
C PHE A 144 -7.22 -2.46 1.36
N LYS A 145 -8.35 -2.78 1.95
CA LYS A 145 -9.67 -2.74 1.30
C LYS A 145 -10.57 -1.75 2.01
N THR A 146 -11.19 -0.86 1.26
CA THR A 146 -12.12 0.13 1.80
C THR A 146 -13.54 -0.42 1.87
N LYS A 147 -14.34 0.13 2.79
CA LYS A 147 -15.77 -0.19 2.94
C LYS A 147 -16.57 0.19 1.71
N ASP A 148 -17.60 -0.58 1.46
CA ASP A 148 -18.70 -0.26 0.55
C ASP A 148 -19.90 0.29 1.36
N ALA A 149 -20.88 0.91 0.70
CA ALA A 149 -22.11 1.35 1.38
C ALA A 149 -22.85 0.17 2.04
N GLN A 150 -22.80 -1.00 1.41
CA GLN A 150 -23.42 -2.22 1.88
C GLN A 150 -22.81 -2.74 3.18
N ASP A 151 -21.51 -2.52 3.41
CA ASP A 151 -20.82 -2.91 4.65
C ASP A 151 -21.31 -2.11 5.86
N LEU A 152 -21.89 -0.93 5.63
CA LEU A 152 -22.35 0.00 6.65
C LEU A 152 -23.87 -0.05 6.91
N LEU A 153 -24.67 -0.49 5.91
CA LEU A 153 -26.11 -0.62 6.01
C LEU A 153 -26.50 -1.84 6.83
N ARG A 154 -27.48 -1.69 7.73
CA ARG A 154 -27.96 -2.76 8.61
C ARG A 154 -29.38 -3.18 8.20
N GLY A 155 -29.57 -4.47 8.01
CA GLY A 155 -30.89 -5.03 7.69
C GLY A 155 -31.54 -4.34 6.48
N ASP A 156 -32.75 -3.79 6.67
CA ASP A 156 -33.52 -3.15 5.60
C ASP A 156 -33.22 -1.64 5.42
N GLU A 157 -32.16 -1.13 6.01
CA GLU A 157 -31.79 0.28 5.87
C GLU A 157 -31.54 0.66 4.42
N GLN A 158 -32.09 1.81 4.01
CA GLN A 158 -31.88 2.35 2.67
C GLN A 158 -30.76 3.39 2.63
N PHE A 159 -30.54 4.07 3.74
CA PHE A 159 -29.47 5.05 3.93
C PHE A 159 -29.10 5.16 5.41
N GLY A 160 -27.88 5.57 5.66
CA GLY A 160 -27.37 5.83 7.00
C GLY A 160 -26.29 6.90 6.98
N GLY A 161 -25.84 7.26 8.15
CA GLY A 161 -24.75 8.20 8.34
C GLY A 161 -24.08 7.99 9.68
N ARG A 162 -22.81 8.34 9.76
CA ARG A 162 -21.99 8.27 10.98
C ARG A 162 -21.26 9.59 11.14
N VAL A 163 -21.17 10.08 12.36
CA VAL A 163 -20.30 11.19 12.74
C VAL A 163 -19.43 10.73 13.90
N LYS A 164 -18.13 11.02 13.83
CA LYS A 164 -17.17 10.72 14.87
C LYS A 164 -16.40 12.00 15.23
N ALA A 165 -16.16 12.20 16.51
CA ALA A 165 -15.25 13.21 17.03
C ALA A 165 -14.26 12.51 17.96
N SER A 166 -12.98 12.78 17.79
CA SER A 166 -11.90 12.24 18.61
C SER A 166 -11.07 13.40 19.16
N TYR A 167 -10.61 13.23 20.38
CA TYR A 167 -9.64 14.10 21.02
C TYR A 167 -8.40 13.27 21.35
N PHE A 168 -7.24 13.71 20.92
CA PHE A 168 -5.97 13.08 21.24
C PHE A 168 -5.42 13.77 22.49
N SER A 169 -5.17 12.99 23.54
CA SER A 169 -4.63 13.52 24.81
C SER A 169 -3.27 14.19 24.66
N ASN A 170 -2.58 13.88 23.55
CA ASN A 170 -1.30 14.50 23.19
C ASN A 170 -1.52 15.38 21.96
N GLU A 171 -2.26 16.47 22.19
CA GLU A 171 -2.48 17.62 21.34
C GLU A 171 -3.11 17.31 19.96
N GLY A 172 -4.42 17.28 19.90
CA GLY A 172 -5.12 17.24 18.61
C GLY A 172 -6.58 16.85 18.67
N THR A 173 -7.28 17.15 17.59
CA THR A 173 -8.69 16.79 17.39
C THR A 173 -8.88 16.18 16.00
N ARG A 174 -9.89 15.33 15.89
CA ARG A 174 -10.34 14.77 14.62
C ARG A 174 -11.85 14.78 14.56
N TYR A 175 -12.38 15.19 13.43
CA TYR A 175 -13.78 15.08 13.10
C TYR A 175 -13.94 14.30 11.79
N SER A 176 -14.85 13.33 11.77
CA SER A 176 -15.17 12.61 10.55
C SER A 176 -16.65 12.37 10.40
N GLY A 177 -17.10 12.22 9.15
CA GLY A 177 -18.47 11.92 8.81
C GLY A 177 -18.59 11.07 7.58
N SER A 178 -19.52 10.11 7.59
CA SER A 178 -19.90 9.33 6.42
C SER A 178 -21.40 9.43 6.18
N LEU A 179 -21.75 9.43 4.88
CA LEU A 179 -23.10 9.25 4.40
C LEU A 179 -23.09 8.09 3.41
N TYR A 180 -24.02 7.17 3.58
CA TYR A 180 -24.08 5.97 2.74
C TYR A 180 -25.53 5.55 2.50
N GLY A 181 -25.77 4.94 1.35
CA GLY A 181 -27.12 4.52 1.02
C GLY A 181 -27.21 3.72 -0.27
N LYS A 182 -28.36 3.08 -0.46
CA LYS A 182 -28.70 2.37 -1.69
C LYS A 182 -29.12 3.39 -2.75
N LEU A 183 -28.47 3.35 -3.90
CA LEU A 183 -28.91 4.05 -5.12
C LEU A 183 -29.99 3.23 -5.85
N SER A 184 -29.93 1.90 -5.71
CA SER A 184 -30.91 0.91 -6.17
C SER A 184 -30.80 -0.34 -5.32
N ASP A 185 -31.55 -1.39 -5.63
CA ASP A 185 -31.43 -2.68 -4.95
C ASP A 185 -30.04 -3.32 -5.11
N SER A 186 -29.32 -2.98 -6.18
CA SER A 186 -28.03 -3.56 -6.53
C SER A 186 -26.86 -2.62 -6.33
N TRP A 187 -27.09 -1.31 -6.13
CA TRP A 187 -26.03 -0.29 -6.07
C TRP A 187 -26.08 0.52 -4.80
N GLY A 188 -24.92 0.81 -4.24
CA GLY A 188 -24.73 1.69 -3.10
C GLY A 188 -23.76 2.83 -3.39
N LEU A 189 -23.85 3.88 -2.60
CA LEU A 189 -22.96 5.03 -2.60
C LEU A 189 -22.49 5.30 -1.17
N LEU A 190 -21.20 5.49 -1.01
CA LEU A 190 -20.54 5.91 0.23
C LEU A 190 -19.78 7.20 -0.02
N GLY A 191 -20.05 8.22 0.78
CA GLY A 191 -19.24 9.44 0.88
C GLY A 191 -18.67 9.55 2.29
N TYR A 192 -17.42 9.94 2.40
CA TYR A 192 -16.71 10.11 3.65
C TYR A 192 -15.85 11.37 3.61
N TYR A 193 -15.77 12.06 4.72
CA TYR A 193 -14.85 13.18 4.95
C TYR A 193 -14.28 13.09 6.36
N SER A 194 -12.98 13.38 6.51
CA SER A 194 -12.36 13.59 7.81
C SER A 194 -11.39 14.76 7.78
N THR A 195 -11.29 15.45 8.90
CA THR A 195 -10.30 16.50 9.15
C THR A 195 -9.61 16.22 10.48
N VAL A 196 -8.31 16.42 10.52
CA VAL A 196 -7.45 16.24 11.70
C VAL A 196 -6.65 17.52 11.87
N ASP A 197 -6.68 18.07 13.06
CA ASP A 197 -5.88 19.22 13.49
C ASP A 197 -5.01 18.75 14.67
N ARG A 198 -3.69 18.81 14.51
CA ARG A 198 -2.71 18.40 15.52
C ARG A 198 -1.69 19.50 15.76
N ASP A 199 -1.57 19.88 17.03
CA ASP A 199 -0.43 20.66 17.53
C ASP A 199 0.80 19.76 17.73
N ASN A 200 1.95 20.36 18.05
CA ASN A 200 3.11 19.58 18.43
C ASN A 200 2.82 18.78 19.70
N PHE A 201 3.13 17.49 19.69
CA PHE A 201 2.91 16.66 20.87
C PHE A 201 4.02 16.82 21.91
N GLU A 202 3.73 16.43 23.15
CA GLU A 202 4.70 16.36 24.24
C GLU A 202 5.26 14.93 24.40
N ASP A 203 6.55 14.82 24.67
CA ASP A 203 7.20 13.56 25.02
C ASP A 203 6.85 13.09 26.45
N GLY A 204 7.35 11.95 26.88
CA GLY A 204 7.08 11.40 28.23
C GLY A 204 7.62 12.23 29.38
N ASP A 205 8.50 13.20 29.14
CA ASP A 205 9.06 14.13 30.11
C ASP A 205 8.33 15.49 30.07
N GLY A 206 7.35 15.66 29.18
CA GLY A 206 6.56 16.89 28.99
C GLY A 206 7.27 17.95 28.16
N ASN A 207 8.24 17.57 27.33
CA ASN A 207 8.86 18.50 26.40
C ASN A 207 8.11 18.47 25.06
N GLU A 208 7.85 19.65 24.50
CA GLU A 208 7.27 19.78 23.18
C GLU A 208 8.21 19.20 22.10
N VAL A 209 7.68 18.33 21.23
CA VAL A 209 8.41 17.74 20.11
C VAL A 209 8.06 18.52 18.84
N LEU A 210 8.94 19.42 18.45
CA LEU A 210 8.75 20.29 17.29
C LEU A 210 8.65 19.51 15.97
N GLY A 211 7.89 20.05 15.00
CA GLY A 211 7.72 19.46 13.68
C GLY A 211 6.77 18.26 13.66
N THR A 212 5.86 18.19 14.65
CA THR A 212 4.85 17.13 14.75
C THR A 212 3.42 17.66 14.62
N ALA A 213 3.26 18.99 14.55
CA ALA A 213 2.00 19.64 14.19
C ALA A 213 1.66 19.41 12.72
N ALA A 214 0.42 19.07 12.41
CA ALA A 214 -0.07 18.85 11.05
C ALA A 214 -1.58 18.95 10.96
N ASP A 215 -2.07 19.57 9.89
CA ASP A 215 -3.47 19.56 9.48
C ASP A 215 -3.64 18.55 8.35
N GLN A 216 -4.71 17.75 8.40
CA GLN A 216 -4.99 16.72 7.41
C GLN A 216 -6.46 16.75 7.03
N ASP A 217 -6.74 16.73 5.75
CA ASP A 217 -8.05 16.57 5.18
C ASP A 217 -8.11 15.32 4.28
N LEU A 218 -9.21 14.57 4.35
CA LEU A 218 -9.46 13.43 3.49
C LEU A 218 -10.90 13.43 3.02
N MET A 219 -11.09 13.32 1.72
CA MET A 219 -12.39 13.10 1.08
C MET A 219 -12.37 11.80 0.29
N PHE A 220 -13.41 10.98 0.47
CA PHE A 220 -13.56 9.70 -0.22
C PHE A 220 -14.99 9.52 -0.73
N LEU A 221 -15.10 9.02 -1.96
CA LEU A 221 -16.36 8.67 -2.59
C LEU A 221 -16.25 7.31 -3.25
N LYS A 222 -17.21 6.42 -3.00
CA LYS A 222 -17.25 5.09 -3.62
C LYS A 222 -18.67 4.70 -4.02
N ALA A 223 -18.83 4.34 -5.29
CA ALA A 223 -20.03 3.72 -5.81
C ALA A 223 -19.75 2.25 -6.12
N SER A 224 -20.58 1.34 -5.64
CA SER A 224 -20.34 -0.09 -5.80
C SER A 224 -21.65 -0.86 -5.92
N GLY A 225 -21.62 -1.95 -6.70
CA GLY A 225 -22.80 -2.77 -6.86
C GLY A 225 -22.70 -3.82 -7.95
N TYR A 226 -23.79 -4.56 -8.10
CA TYR A 226 -23.94 -5.60 -9.11
C TYR A 226 -24.51 -5.03 -10.39
N ILE A 227 -23.81 -5.24 -11.52
CA ILE A 227 -24.30 -4.94 -12.88
C ILE A 227 -25.03 -6.14 -13.49
N ALA A 228 -24.80 -7.33 -12.92
CA ALA A 228 -25.53 -8.58 -13.16
C ALA A 228 -25.33 -9.48 -11.94
N ASP A 229 -26.10 -10.57 -11.80
CA ASP A 229 -26.08 -11.45 -10.64
C ASP A 229 -24.68 -11.97 -10.23
N ASN A 230 -23.78 -12.07 -11.21
CA ASN A 230 -22.44 -12.59 -11.03
C ASN A 230 -21.34 -11.57 -11.45
N GLN A 231 -21.68 -10.32 -11.60
CA GLN A 231 -20.76 -9.25 -11.99
C GLN A 231 -20.87 -8.08 -11.02
N TYR A 232 -19.78 -7.75 -10.40
CA TYR A 232 -19.66 -6.66 -9.45
C TYR A 232 -18.72 -5.58 -9.98
N LEU A 233 -19.09 -4.32 -9.81
CA LEU A 233 -18.27 -3.17 -10.16
C LEU A 233 -18.20 -2.21 -8.98
N SER A 234 -17.01 -1.72 -8.66
CA SER A 234 -16.84 -0.56 -7.78
C SER A 234 -15.95 0.48 -8.42
N ILE A 235 -16.27 1.74 -8.17
CA ILE A 235 -15.49 2.91 -8.60
C ILE A 235 -15.33 3.81 -7.39
N SER A 236 -14.09 4.21 -7.08
CA SER A 236 -13.79 5.11 -5.98
C SER A 236 -12.87 6.24 -6.38
N ALA A 237 -12.98 7.34 -5.65
CA ALA A 237 -12.10 8.50 -5.71
C ALA A 237 -11.75 8.90 -4.27
N GLU A 238 -10.47 9.14 -4.02
CA GLU A 238 -9.92 9.65 -2.76
C GLU A 238 -9.07 10.88 -3.05
N GLN A 239 -9.26 11.92 -2.26
CA GLN A 239 -8.37 13.08 -2.21
C GLN A 239 -7.91 13.24 -0.78
N ARG A 240 -6.62 13.51 -0.60
CA ARG A 240 -6.00 13.73 0.68
C ARG A 240 -4.99 14.85 0.60
N ASP A 241 -5.08 15.75 1.58
CA ASP A 241 -4.19 16.88 1.76
C ASP A 241 -3.61 16.84 3.17
N GLU A 242 -2.33 17.19 3.33
CA GLU A 242 -1.66 17.33 4.62
C GLU A 242 -0.69 18.49 4.56
N GLU A 243 -0.79 19.41 5.52
CA GLU A 243 0.09 20.56 5.63
C GLU A 243 0.65 20.70 7.04
N GLY A 244 1.85 21.31 7.15
CA GLY A 244 2.48 21.53 8.44
C GLY A 244 3.86 22.18 8.29
N GLU A 245 4.51 22.42 9.44
CA GLU A 245 5.90 22.84 9.49
C GLU A 245 6.77 21.67 9.93
N PHE A 246 7.54 21.09 9.00
CA PHE A 246 8.36 19.91 9.27
C PHE A 246 9.86 20.22 9.18
N SER A 247 10.68 19.37 9.77
CA SER A 247 12.12 19.41 9.52
C SER A 247 12.41 19.07 8.05
N ALA A 248 13.62 19.35 7.58
CA ALA A 248 14.06 18.91 6.26
C ALA A 248 13.95 17.37 6.06
N ARG A 249 13.77 16.64 7.15
CA ARG A 249 13.60 15.17 7.18
C ARG A 249 12.44 14.83 8.13
N PRO A 250 11.20 14.83 7.64
CA PRO A 250 10.00 14.76 8.49
C PRO A 250 9.93 13.55 9.43
N ASN A 251 10.56 12.42 9.10
CA ASN A 251 10.61 11.23 9.94
C ASN A 251 11.73 11.24 11.02
N TRP A 252 12.52 12.31 11.09
CA TRP A 252 13.57 12.45 12.09
C TRP A 252 13.11 13.36 13.24
N VAL A 253 13.64 13.09 14.42
CA VAL A 253 13.44 13.98 15.57
C VAL A 253 14.11 15.33 15.29
N VAL A 254 13.36 16.40 15.51
CA VAL A 254 13.87 17.77 15.34
C VAL A 254 14.84 18.08 16.50
N LEU A 255 16.06 18.43 16.16
CA LEU A 255 17.06 18.86 17.14
C LEU A 255 16.77 20.30 17.60
N GLU A 256 17.13 20.63 18.85
CA GLU A 256 16.97 21.98 19.38
C GLU A 256 17.62 23.03 18.49
N GLY A 257 16.83 24.03 18.05
CA GLY A 257 17.27 25.10 17.16
C GLY A 257 17.37 24.71 15.68
N ALA A 258 16.98 23.51 15.29
CA ALA A 258 16.86 23.14 13.88
C ALA A 258 15.68 23.89 13.22
N PRO A 259 15.83 24.36 11.99
CA PRO A 259 14.74 25.06 11.30
C PRO A 259 13.61 24.07 10.91
N LEU A 260 12.39 24.59 10.93
CA LEU A 260 11.21 23.97 10.35
C LEU A 260 10.86 24.68 9.04
N TYR A 261 10.23 23.96 8.13
CA TYR A 261 9.86 24.44 6.81
C TYR A 261 8.38 24.16 6.55
N PRO A 262 7.63 25.16 6.04
CA PRO A 262 6.32 24.89 5.50
C PRO A 262 6.37 23.75 4.51
N SER A 263 5.49 22.78 4.67
CA SER A 263 5.47 21.57 3.83
C SER A 263 4.03 21.15 3.57
N GLU A 264 3.81 20.62 2.39
CA GLU A 264 2.50 20.24 1.88
C GLU A 264 2.62 18.89 1.15
N ALA A 265 1.70 17.98 1.41
CA ALA A 265 1.62 16.70 0.73
C ALA A 265 0.18 16.48 0.25
N GLU A 266 0.04 16.14 -1.02
CA GLU A 266 -1.26 15.86 -1.63
C GLU A 266 -1.26 14.47 -2.25
N ARG A 267 -2.44 13.82 -2.27
CA ARG A 267 -2.63 12.58 -2.99
C ARG A 267 -4.06 12.43 -3.48
N ASP A 268 -4.18 12.17 -4.77
CA ASP A 268 -5.41 11.78 -5.44
C ASP A 268 -5.33 10.33 -5.91
N THR A 269 -6.35 9.53 -5.63
CA THR A 269 -6.42 8.13 -6.08
C THR A 269 -7.78 7.82 -6.68
N TYR A 270 -7.78 7.26 -7.89
CA TYR A 270 -8.96 6.80 -8.61
C TYR A 270 -8.82 5.30 -8.89
N VAL A 271 -9.85 4.53 -8.54
CA VAL A 271 -9.82 3.07 -8.71
C VAL A 271 -11.12 2.57 -9.30
N ALA A 272 -11.02 1.64 -10.24
CA ALA A 272 -12.13 0.87 -10.76
C ALA A 272 -11.83 -0.63 -10.59
N ASN A 273 -12.71 -1.35 -9.90
CA ASN A 273 -12.61 -2.80 -9.69
C ASN A 273 -13.81 -3.50 -10.30
N TYR A 274 -13.53 -4.54 -11.07
CA TYR A 274 -14.54 -5.41 -11.67
C TYR A 274 -14.30 -6.85 -11.24
N ARG A 275 -15.36 -7.57 -10.89
CA ARG A 275 -15.34 -8.99 -10.58
C ARG A 275 -16.42 -9.73 -11.38
N PHE A 276 -16.05 -10.88 -11.92
CA PHE A 276 -16.94 -11.78 -12.64
C PHE A 276 -16.81 -13.19 -12.09
N ASP A 277 -17.81 -13.62 -11.32
CA ASP A 277 -17.90 -14.99 -10.77
C ASP A 277 -18.79 -15.84 -11.66
N HIS A 278 -18.18 -16.55 -12.60
CA HIS A 278 -18.92 -17.35 -13.57
C HIS A 278 -19.00 -18.82 -13.15
N SER A 279 -17.90 -19.36 -12.62
CA SER A 279 -17.81 -20.79 -12.26
C SER A 279 -16.59 -21.03 -11.39
N ALA A 280 -16.42 -22.25 -10.90
CA ALA A 280 -15.18 -22.64 -10.20
C ALA A 280 -13.91 -22.45 -11.07
N LEU A 281 -14.02 -22.48 -12.38
CA LEU A 281 -12.90 -22.30 -13.29
C LEU A 281 -12.65 -20.83 -13.67
N VAL A 282 -13.67 -19.97 -13.53
CA VAL A 282 -13.60 -18.58 -13.96
C VAL A 282 -14.13 -17.68 -12.84
N PHE A 283 -13.19 -17.12 -12.10
CA PHE A 283 -13.40 -16.01 -11.18
C PHE A 283 -12.42 -14.91 -11.57
N LEU A 284 -12.88 -14.01 -12.45
CA LEU A 284 -12.08 -12.93 -13.01
C LEU A 284 -12.16 -11.70 -12.11
N GLU A 285 -11.02 -11.12 -11.83
CA GLU A 285 -10.88 -9.81 -11.19
C GLU A 285 -10.06 -8.90 -12.10
N ALA A 286 -10.49 -7.67 -12.22
CA ALA A 286 -9.78 -6.63 -12.96
C ALA A 286 -9.79 -5.33 -12.17
N THR A 287 -8.63 -4.75 -11.98
CA THR A 287 -8.42 -3.45 -11.34
C THR A 287 -7.76 -2.52 -12.35
N ALA A 288 -8.22 -1.27 -12.42
CA ALA A 288 -7.54 -0.19 -13.10
C ALA A 288 -7.47 1.01 -12.15
N TYR A 289 -6.34 1.71 -12.12
CA TYR A 289 -6.12 2.80 -11.17
C TYR A 289 -5.22 3.89 -11.72
N GLN A 290 -5.38 5.07 -11.11
CA GLN A 290 -4.47 6.21 -11.20
C GLN A 290 -4.25 6.75 -9.80
N THR A 291 -3.00 7.04 -9.46
CA THR A 291 -2.62 7.75 -8.23
C THR A 291 -1.67 8.88 -8.60
N SER A 292 -1.99 10.10 -8.18
CA SER A 292 -1.11 11.26 -8.27
C SER A 292 -0.74 11.66 -6.85
N SER A 293 0.55 11.89 -6.60
CA SER A 293 1.03 12.34 -5.30
C SER A 293 2.05 13.44 -5.48
N SER A 294 2.00 14.45 -4.61
CA SER A 294 2.99 15.53 -4.54
C SER A 294 3.51 15.70 -3.12
N PHE A 295 4.73 16.18 -3.02
CA PHE A 295 5.30 16.68 -1.78
C PHE A 295 6.10 17.93 -2.05
N ARG A 296 5.77 18.99 -1.33
CA ARG A 296 6.46 20.26 -1.35
C ARG A 296 7.03 20.58 0.03
N GLY A 297 8.27 20.97 0.12
CA GLY A 297 8.85 21.33 1.42
C GLY A 297 10.37 21.42 1.42
N GLY A 298 10.93 21.40 2.62
CA GLY A 298 12.35 21.45 2.84
C GLY A 298 12.97 22.84 2.64
N ARG A 299 14.30 22.89 2.74
CA ARG A 299 15.07 24.13 2.79
C ARG A 299 14.91 25.03 1.54
N PHE A 300 14.65 24.42 0.39
CA PHE A 300 14.61 25.11 -0.91
C PHE A 300 13.20 25.19 -1.49
N ASP A 301 12.16 24.89 -0.69
CA ASP A 301 10.79 24.85 -1.18
C ASP A 301 10.68 23.92 -2.42
N PHE A 302 11.24 22.72 -2.28
CA PHE A 302 11.35 21.76 -3.35
C PHE A 302 10.01 21.05 -3.57
N LEU A 303 9.61 20.87 -4.82
CA LEU A 303 8.42 20.16 -5.22
C LEU A 303 8.80 18.87 -5.94
N SER A 304 8.20 17.77 -5.57
CA SER A 304 8.30 16.51 -6.28
C SER A 304 6.90 15.94 -6.50
N ASP A 305 6.60 15.58 -7.73
CA ASP A 305 5.32 15.02 -8.16
C ASP A 305 5.53 13.64 -8.76
N ILE A 306 4.61 12.70 -8.50
CA ILE A 306 4.57 11.39 -9.14
C ILE A 306 3.17 11.06 -9.62
N ASP A 307 3.06 10.67 -10.88
CA ASP A 307 1.85 10.07 -11.46
C ASP A 307 2.06 8.58 -11.70
N THR A 308 1.16 7.77 -11.16
CA THR A 308 1.16 6.31 -11.29
C THR A 308 -0.12 5.85 -11.97
N TYR A 309 0.02 5.04 -13.01
CA TYR A 309 -1.09 4.40 -13.73
C TYR A 309 -0.87 2.90 -13.76
N GLY A 310 -1.92 2.15 -13.56
CA GLY A 310 -1.76 0.71 -13.63
C GLY A 310 -3.07 -0.06 -13.76
N PHE A 311 -2.88 -1.35 -14.05
CA PHE A 311 -3.96 -2.32 -14.02
C PHE A 311 -3.44 -3.69 -13.56
N ASP A 312 -4.36 -4.50 -13.06
CA ASP A 312 -4.17 -5.92 -12.78
C ASP A 312 -5.39 -6.68 -13.30
N ILE A 313 -5.17 -7.76 -14.03
CA ILE A 313 -6.22 -8.65 -14.51
C ILE A 313 -5.82 -10.07 -14.15
N ARG A 314 -6.62 -10.73 -13.31
CA ARG A 314 -6.36 -12.07 -12.82
C ARG A 314 -7.58 -12.97 -12.91
N ASN A 315 -7.33 -14.26 -13.05
CA ASN A 315 -8.35 -15.28 -12.92
C ASN A 315 -7.97 -16.26 -11.81
N THR A 316 -8.93 -16.61 -10.99
CA THR A 316 -8.81 -17.71 -10.02
C THR A 316 -9.61 -18.89 -10.48
N THR A 317 -8.95 -20.05 -10.51
CA THR A 317 -9.52 -21.33 -10.91
C THR A 317 -9.44 -22.29 -9.72
N ASP A 318 -10.58 -22.82 -9.32
CA ASP A 318 -10.70 -23.81 -8.26
C ASP A 318 -10.98 -25.19 -8.85
N ILE A 319 -10.05 -26.12 -8.67
CA ILE A 319 -10.17 -27.50 -9.17
C ILE A 319 -9.89 -28.47 -8.01
N SER A 320 -10.95 -29.02 -7.43
CA SER A 320 -10.86 -29.99 -6.34
C SER A 320 -10.12 -29.41 -5.10
N ASN A 321 -8.89 -29.82 -4.87
CA ASN A 321 -8.06 -29.38 -3.74
C ASN A 321 -7.00 -28.35 -4.16
N HIS A 322 -7.12 -27.78 -5.35
CA HIS A 322 -6.14 -26.86 -5.92
C HIS A 322 -6.80 -25.56 -6.31
N VAL A 323 -6.23 -24.44 -5.86
CA VAL A 323 -6.61 -23.09 -6.26
C VAL A 323 -5.44 -22.51 -7.05
N PHE A 324 -5.71 -22.07 -8.28
CA PHE A 324 -4.74 -21.43 -9.17
C PHE A 324 -5.16 -19.99 -9.43
N THR A 325 -4.29 -19.03 -9.11
CA THR A 325 -4.48 -17.62 -9.47
C THR A 325 -3.39 -17.23 -10.46
N TYR A 326 -3.78 -16.72 -11.61
CA TYR A 326 -2.85 -16.28 -12.65
C TYR A 326 -3.35 -15.03 -13.31
N GLY A 327 -2.42 -14.18 -13.75
CA GLY A 327 -2.78 -12.88 -14.28
C GLY A 327 -1.63 -12.13 -14.91
N ILE A 328 -1.97 -10.91 -15.28
CA ILE A 328 -1.04 -9.91 -15.81
C ILE A 328 -1.28 -8.60 -15.06
N ASP A 329 -0.21 -7.88 -14.78
CA ASP A 329 -0.30 -6.51 -14.28
C ASP A 329 0.64 -5.57 -15.03
N TYR A 330 0.33 -4.31 -14.96
CA TYR A 330 1.12 -3.23 -15.53
C TYR A 330 1.09 -2.02 -14.62
N ARG A 331 2.25 -1.39 -14.46
CA ARG A 331 2.37 -0.10 -13.78
C ARG A 331 3.31 0.80 -14.56
N LYS A 332 2.99 2.08 -14.60
CA LYS A 332 3.84 3.14 -15.10
C LYS A 332 3.87 4.26 -14.08
N ASP A 333 5.08 4.74 -13.79
CA ASP A 333 5.35 5.87 -12.90
C ASP A 333 6.06 6.96 -13.70
N GLU A 334 5.64 8.21 -13.49
CA GLU A 334 6.29 9.41 -14.04
C GLU A 334 6.54 10.37 -12.88
N VAL A 335 7.78 10.78 -12.68
CA VAL A 335 8.21 11.67 -11.60
C VAL A 335 8.85 12.91 -12.19
N GLU A 336 8.45 14.06 -11.66
CA GLU A 336 9.09 15.33 -11.94
C GLU A 336 9.43 16.01 -10.61
N SER A 337 10.61 16.64 -10.54
CA SER A 337 11.02 17.36 -9.34
C SER A 337 11.85 18.60 -9.66
N GLY A 338 11.77 19.59 -8.76
CA GLY A 338 12.46 20.87 -8.90
C GLY A 338 12.04 21.86 -7.82
N PRO A 339 12.55 23.10 -7.84
CA PRO A 339 12.08 24.13 -6.92
C PRO A 339 10.59 24.40 -7.13
N GLY A 340 9.84 24.66 -6.06
CA GLY A 340 8.40 24.92 -6.11
C GLY A 340 8.00 26.10 -6.98
N VAL A 341 8.93 27.03 -7.22
CA VAL A 341 8.80 28.11 -8.20
C VAL A 341 10.04 28.07 -9.10
N GLY A 342 9.91 27.41 -10.24
CA GLY A 342 11.02 27.27 -11.18
C GLY A 342 10.81 26.14 -12.20
N PRO A 343 11.84 25.86 -13.03
CA PRO A 343 11.77 24.76 -13.96
C PRO A 343 11.91 23.42 -13.25
N VAL A 344 11.35 22.37 -13.84
CA VAL A 344 11.65 20.96 -13.48
C VAL A 344 13.15 20.73 -13.64
N GLN A 345 13.78 20.11 -12.65
CA GLN A 345 15.22 19.84 -12.64
C GLN A 345 15.51 18.37 -12.97
N ASN A 346 14.65 17.46 -12.51
CA ASN A 346 14.78 16.03 -12.76
C ASN A 346 13.46 15.47 -13.26
N ALA A 347 13.53 14.51 -14.18
CA ALA A 347 12.39 13.74 -14.64
C ALA A 347 12.78 12.27 -14.70
N GLU A 348 11.95 11.41 -14.14
CA GLU A 348 12.10 9.96 -14.17
C GLU A 348 10.82 9.32 -14.70
N LYS A 349 10.99 8.26 -15.47
CA LYS A 349 9.88 7.43 -15.95
C LYS A 349 10.24 5.98 -15.77
N GLY A 350 9.27 5.19 -15.37
CA GLY A 350 9.47 3.77 -15.30
C GLY A 350 8.18 3.02 -15.56
N SER A 351 8.33 1.82 -16.06
CA SER A 351 7.20 0.90 -16.18
C SER A 351 7.60 -0.52 -15.82
N VAL A 352 6.63 -1.29 -15.40
CA VAL A 352 6.77 -2.73 -15.19
C VAL A 352 5.57 -3.45 -15.74
N MET A 353 5.83 -4.51 -16.51
CA MET A 353 4.82 -5.46 -17.00
C MET A 353 5.08 -6.82 -16.39
N GLY A 354 4.12 -7.35 -15.63
CA GLY A 354 4.24 -8.62 -14.95
C GLY A 354 3.29 -9.68 -15.52
N ILE A 355 3.77 -10.92 -15.56
CA ILE A 355 2.95 -12.11 -15.79
C ILE A 355 3.20 -13.08 -14.65
N TYR A 356 2.16 -13.57 -14.00
CA TYR A 356 2.31 -14.40 -12.83
C TYR A 356 1.32 -15.55 -12.73
N ALA A 357 1.71 -16.56 -11.97
CA ALA A 357 0.85 -17.67 -11.57
C ALA A 357 1.22 -18.15 -10.17
N GLN A 358 0.22 -18.36 -9.34
CA GLN A 358 0.31 -18.88 -7.98
C GLN A 358 -0.64 -20.06 -7.81
N ALA A 359 -0.19 -21.08 -7.11
CA ALA A 359 -1.02 -22.24 -6.80
C ALA A 359 -0.97 -22.55 -5.30
N HIS A 360 -2.13 -22.96 -4.79
CA HIS A 360 -2.32 -23.49 -3.45
C HIS A 360 -2.98 -24.86 -3.55
N SER A 361 -2.33 -25.86 -3.00
CA SER A 361 -2.73 -27.26 -3.18
C SER A 361 -2.80 -27.96 -1.84
N ASN A 362 -4.00 -28.32 -1.40
CA ASN A 362 -4.19 -29.19 -0.25
C ASN A 362 -3.88 -30.64 -0.66
N ILE A 363 -2.63 -31.06 -0.44
CA ILE A 363 -2.16 -32.41 -0.79
C ILE A 363 -2.83 -33.45 0.10
N THR A 364 -2.97 -33.15 1.39
CA THR A 364 -3.83 -33.82 2.36
C THR A 364 -4.59 -32.77 3.16
N PRO A 365 -5.58 -33.13 3.99
CA PRO A 365 -6.24 -32.17 4.87
C PRO A 365 -5.28 -31.41 5.78
N GLU A 366 -4.13 -32.00 6.12
CA GLU A 366 -3.13 -31.42 7.01
C GLU A 366 -1.95 -30.78 6.27
N LEU A 367 -1.81 -30.98 4.95
CA LEU A 367 -0.66 -30.55 4.17
C LEU A 367 -1.06 -29.62 3.04
N LEU A 368 -0.72 -28.34 3.18
CA LEU A 368 -0.83 -27.31 2.15
C LEU A 368 0.53 -27.09 1.48
N LEU A 369 0.56 -27.13 0.17
CA LEU A 369 1.67 -26.74 -0.68
C LEU A 369 1.30 -25.47 -1.46
N SER A 370 2.11 -24.42 -1.33
CA SER A 370 1.99 -23.15 -2.05
C SER A 370 3.19 -23.02 -2.99
N TYR A 371 2.97 -22.64 -4.25
CA TYR A 371 4.06 -22.39 -5.20
C TYR A 371 3.64 -21.41 -6.29
N GLY A 372 4.57 -20.56 -6.71
CA GLY A 372 4.30 -19.56 -7.70
C GLY A 372 5.53 -19.09 -8.47
N VAL A 373 5.27 -18.47 -9.60
CA VAL A 373 6.27 -17.88 -10.48
C VAL A 373 5.74 -16.57 -11.03
N ARG A 374 6.64 -15.60 -11.17
CA ARG A 374 6.38 -14.28 -11.73
C ARG A 374 7.54 -13.90 -12.64
N TYR A 375 7.24 -13.34 -13.78
CA TYR A 375 8.19 -12.72 -14.70
C TYR A 375 7.82 -11.25 -14.86
N ASP A 376 8.78 -10.37 -14.60
CA ASP A 376 8.64 -8.93 -14.70
C ASP A 376 9.62 -8.38 -15.75
N ASP A 377 9.12 -7.47 -16.58
CA ASP A 377 9.86 -6.70 -17.57
C ASP A 377 9.83 -5.24 -17.15
N PHE A 378 11.01 -4.66 -16.85
CA PHE A 378 11.19 -3.32 -16.30
C PHE A 378 11.82 -2.40 -17.34
N ASP A 379 11.26 -1.21 -17.50
CA ASP A 379 11.84 -0.09 -18.24
C ASP A 379 12.03 1.08 -17.26
N PHE A 380 13.20 1.72 -17.33
CA PHE A 380 13.49 2.91 -16.52
C PHE A 380 14.23 3.93 -17.37
N GLN A 381 13.83 5.19 -17.25
CA GLN A 381 14.45 6.33 -17.90
C GLN A 381 14.59 7.48 -16.93
N GLN A 382 15.75 8.13 -16.95
CA GLN A 382 16.02 9.33 -16.16
C GLN A 382 16.60 10.41 -17.05
N GLN A 383 16.18 11.65 -16.80
CA GLN A 383 16.75 12.84 -17.41
C GLN A 383 17.00 13.89 -16.33
N ILE A 384 18.27 14.30 -16.19
CA ILE A 384 18.65 15.47 -15.40
C ILE A 384 18.56 16.66 -16.32
N LEU A 385 17.73 17.65 -15.99
CA LEU A 385 17.48 18.82 -16.81
C LEU A 385 18.33 20.02 -16.41
N ILE A 386 18.77 20.06 -15.16
CA ILE A 386 19.62 21.12 -14.60
C ILE A 386 20.69 20.48 -13.72
N ASP A 387 21.97 20.77 -14.00
CA ASP A 387 23.13 20.10 -13.41
C ASP A 387 23.75 20.84 -12.21
N ASP A 388 23.45 22.09 -12.01
CA ASP A 388 24.08 22.82 -10.92
C ASP A 388 23.13 23.71 -10.13
N TYR A 389 23.54 24.00 -8.90
CA TYR A 389 22.87 24.95 -8.00
C TYR A 389 22.59 26.34 -8.62
N TYR A 390 23.30 26.70 -9.66
CA TYR A 390 23.14 27.98 -10.36
C TYR A 390 22.20 27.89 -11.55
N GLY A 391 21.60 26.74 -11.79
CA GLY A 391 20.62 26.52 -12.85
C GLY A 391 21.24 26.44 -14.25
N THR A 392 22.45 25.94 -14.36
CA THR A 392 23.07 25.71 -15.68
C THR A 392 22.37 24.51 -16.34
N PRO A 393 21.72 24.67 -17.48
CA PRO A 393 21.08 23.55 -18.16
C PRO A 393 22.10 22.47 -18.54
N VAL A 394 21.88 21.25 -18.13
CA VAL A 394 22.60 20.08 -18.64
C VAL A 394 21.84 19.54 -19.83
N THR A 395 22.56 19.30 -20.89
CA THR A 395 22.05 18.65 -22.09
C THR A 395 22.41 17.17 -22.07
N ASP A 396 22.25 16.49 -20.93
CA ASP A 396 22.50 15.07 -20.90
C ASP A 396 21.41 14.31 -21.66
N GLU A 397 21.84 13.37 -22.49
CA GLU A 397 20.95 12.43 -23.12
C GLU A 397 20.25 11.62 -22.03
N PRO A 398 18.95 11.33 -22.14
CA PRO A 398 18.25 10.48 -21.19
C PRO A 398 18.97 9.16 -21.02
N SER A 399 19.27 8.79 -19.78
CA SER A 399 19.79 7.46 -19.45
C SER A 399 18.65 6.49 -19.23
N GLY A 400 18.78 5.25 -19.68
CA GLY A 400 17.76 4.23 -19.56
C GLY A 400 18.34 2.89 -19.11
N LEU A 401 17.50 2.10 -18.46
CA LEU A 401 17.79 0.74 -18.04
C LEU A 401 16.58 -0.15 -18.36
N ASP A 402 16.79 -1.13 -19.22
CA ASP A 402 15.82 -2.20 -19.48
C ASP A 402 16.32 -3.47 -18.80
N ASP A 403 15.49 -4.13 -18.03
CA ASP A 403 15.82 -5.41 -17.40
C ASP A 403 14.59 -6.29 -17.26
N ASN A 404 14.82 -7.58 -17.10
CA ASN A 404 13.76 -8.54 -16.88
C ASN A 404 14.21 -9.57 -15.85
N GLU A 405 13.30 -9.95 -14.96
CA GLU A 405 13.61 -10.82 -13.85
C GLU A 405 12.53 -11.86 -13.61
N LEU A 406 12.95 -13.01 -13.10
CA LEU A 406 12.11 -14.11 -12.69
C LEU A 406 12.10 -14.25 -11.18
N SER A 407 10.93 -14.15 -10.59
CA SER A 407 10.68 -14.39 -9.17
C SER A 407 9.94 -15.70 -8.99
N PHE A 408 10.22 -16.44 -7.92
CA PHE A 408 9.49 -17.67 -7.60
C PHE A 408 9.41 -17.91 -6.11
N ASN A 409 8.40 -18.66 -5.71
CA ASN A 409 8.19 -19.05 -4.32
C ASN A 409 7.75 -20.52 -4.22
N VAL A 410 8.06 -21.14 -3.09
CA VAL A 410 7.50 -22.40 -2.67
C VAL A 410 7.33 -22.40 -1.14
N GLY A 411 6.16 -22.77 -0.67
CA GLY A 411 5.82 -22.89 0.75
C GLY A 411 5.17 -24.22 1.05
N LEU A 412 5.40 -24.72 2.24
CA LEU A 412 4.79 -25.94 2.74
C LEU A 412 4.32 -25.69 4.17
N GLU A 413 3.05 -25.98 4.44
CA GLU A 413 2.48 -25.93 5.77
C GLU A 413 1.92 -27.30 6.13
N TYR A 414 2.37 -27.81 7.26
CA TYR A 414 1.93 -29.10 7.76
C TYR A 414 1.36 -28.95 9.18
N GLN A 415 0.08 -29.26 9.32
CA GLN A 415 -0.60 -29.27 10.60
C GLN A 415 -0.25 -30.56 11.36
N LEU A 416 0.68 -30.43 12.30
CA LEU A 416 1.14 -31.56 13.12
C LEU A 416 0.08 -32.03 14.12
N THR A 417 -0.66 -31.06 14.70
CA THR A 417 -1.77 -31.26 15.64
C THR A 417 -2.72 -30.08 15.52
N GLU A 418 -3.86 -30.10 16.20
CA GLU A 418 -4.77 -28.94 16.27
C GLU A 418 -4.10 -27.65 16.79
N ALA A 419 -3.02 -27.76 17.57
CA ALA A 419 -2.33 -26.64 18.20
C ALA A 419 -0.97 -26.30 17.54
N TRP A 420 -0.46 -27.11 16.63
CA TRP A 420 0.87 -26.96 16.05
C TRP A 420 0.85 -27.09 14.53
N THR A 421 1.36 -26.04 13.87
CA THR A 421 1.59 -26.02 12.43
C THR A 421 3.06 -25.78 12.16
N LEU A 422 3.67 -26.56 11.29
CA LEU A 422 5.03 -26.38 10.80
C LEU A 422 4.98 -25.75 9.43
N GLY A 423 5.60 -24.58 9.28
CA GLY A 423 5.76 -23.87 8.01
C GLY A 423 7.20 -23.86 7.54
N LEU A 424 7.42 -24.15 6.26
CA LEU A 424 8.69 -24.00 5.57
C LEU A 424 8.46 -23.23 4.27
N GLY A 425 9.30 -22.25 3.96
CA GLY A 425 9.18 -21.48 2.73
C GLY A 425 10.53 -21.07 2.17
N TYR A 426 10.56 -20.97 0.86
CA TYR A 426 11.65 -20.37 0.12
C TYR A 426 11.06 -19.46 -0.96
N ALA A 427 11.60 -18.25 -1.09
CA ALA A 427 11.24 -17.35 -2.16
C ALA A 427 12.47 -16.57 -2.65
N GLU A 428 12.46 -16.27 -3.93
CA GLU A 428 13.39 -15.36 -4.60
C GLU A 428 12.54 -14.34 -5.34
N ALA A 429 12.72 -13.06 -5.02
CA ALA A 429 12.01 -11.97 -5.66
C ALA A 429 13.02 -10.95 -6.17
N ALA A 430 12.70 -10.39 -7.33
CA ALA A 430 13.45 -9.33 -7.97
C ALA A 430 12.68 -8.02 -7.93
N ARG A 431 13.40 -6.93 -8.01
CA ARG A 431 12.88 -5.58 -8.08
C ARG A 431 13.65 -4.77 -9.10
N GLY A 432 12.94 -4.06 -9.95
CA GLY A 432 13.51 -3.06 -10.82
C GLY A 432 14.00 -1.83 -10.05
N LYS A 433 14.66 -0.90 -10.74
CA LYS A 433 15.09 0.36 -10.13
C LYS A 433 13.91 1.08 -9.50
N GLN A 434 14.10 1.61 -8.31
CA GLN A 434 13.14 2.47 -7.63
C GLN A 434 13.05 3.82 -8.36
N ILE A 435 11.81 4.26 -8.60
CA ILE A 435 11.51 5.55 -9.23
C ILE A 435 11.12 6.54 -8.14
N GLY A 436 11.55 7.78 -8.30
CA GLY A 436 11.30 8.86 -7.35
C GLY A 436 12.52 9.21 -6.51
N ASP A 437 12.26 9.81 -5.34
CA ASP A 437 13.27 10.37 -4.46
C ASP A 437 14.01 11.59 -5.05
N GLY A 438 13.24 12.45 -5.73
CA GLY A 438 13.77 13.67 -6.34
C GLY A 438 14.48 14.61 -5.37
N PHE A 439 14.10 14.57 -4.09
CA PHE A 439 14.78 15.35 -3.04
C PHE A 439 16.22 14.86 -2.79
N THR A 440 16.46 13.58 -2.84
CA THR A 440 17.81 13.02 -2.70
C THR A 440 18.69 13.39 -3.87
N LEU A 441 18.14 13.38 -5.09
CA LEU A 441 18.88 13.80 -6.27
C LEU A 441 19.35 15.27 -6.16
N ASP A 442 18.52 16.17 -5.63
CA ASP A 442 18.88 17.57 -5.42
C ASP A 442 19.93 17.75 -4.31
N GLU A 443 19.85 17.00 -3.20
CA GLU A 443 20.85 17.04 -2.13
C GLU A 443 22.25 16.60 -2.62
N TYR A 444 22.36 15.60 -3.48
CA TYR A 444 23.62 15.11 -4.00
C TYR A 444 24.27 16.07 -5.00
N LEU A 445 23.50 16.79 -5.78
CA LEU A 445 24.00 17.85 -6.66
C LEU A 445 24.57 19.04 -5.88
N TYR A 446 24.15 19.22 -4.61
CA TYR A 446 24.49 20.37 -3.79
C TYR A 446 25.85 20.25 -3.09
N ASP A 447 26.38 19.06 -2.83
CA ASP A 447 27.58 18.87 -2.00
C ASP A 447 28.91 19.04 -2.76
N GLY A 448 28.86 19.49 -4.02
CA GLY A 448 30.04 19.91 -4.80
C GLY A 448 31.03 18.80 -5.14
N GLU A 449 30.72 17.56 -4.84
CA GLU A 449 31.40 16.42 -5.39
C GLU A 449 30.66 16.00 -6.68
N ASP A 450 31.42 15.80 -7.75
CA ASP A 450 30.95 15.18 -9.00
C ASP A 450 30.52 13.73 -8.73
N VAL A 451 29.44 13.52 -7.98
CA VAL A 451 28.77 12.24 -7.90
C VAL A 451 27.85 12.18 -9.11
N PRO A 452 28.21 11.46 -10.15
CA PRO A 452 27.28 11.25 -11.24
C PRO A 452 26.11 10.48 -10.66
N VAL A 453 24.97 11.14 -10.50
CA VAL A 453 23.69 10.48 -10.28
C VAL A 453 23.32 9.83 -11.61
N VAL A 454 24.08 8.82 -11.99
CA VAL A 454 23.89 8.13 -13.26
C VAL A 454 23.07 6.89 -12.97
N ALA A 455 21.85 6.89 -13.47
CA ALA A 455 20.98 5.73 -13.48
C ALA A 455 21.63 4.48 -14.09
N SER A 456 22.67 4.66 -14.92
CA SER A 456 23.35 3.60 -15.63
C SER A 456 24.10 2.58 -14.75
N ASP A 457 24.40 2.93 -13.50
CA ASP A 457 25.18 2.07 -12.59
C ASP A 457 24.33 1.36 -11.53
N VAL A 458 23.03 1.65 -11.48
CA VAL A 458 22.12 1.01 -10.53
C VAL A 458 21.51 -0.23 -11.16
N VAL A 459 22.06 -1.37 -10.79
CA VAL A 459 21.54 -2.69 -11.18
C VAL A 459 20.24 -2.96 -10.40
N PRO A 460 19.21 -3.56 -11.00
CA PRO A 460 18.03 -4.07 -10.28
C PRO A 460 18.43 -4.96 -9.11
N GLU A 461 17.75 -4.81 -7.97
CA GLU A 461 17.96 -5.60 -6.75
C GLU A 461 17.21 -6.93 -6.75
#